data_0f53781737e3527e72a481caf45665b3
#
_entry.id   0f53781737e3527e72a481caf45665b3
#
_cell.length_a   1.000
_cell.length_b   1.000
_cell.length_c   1.000
_cell.angle_alpha   90.00
_cell.angle_beta   90.00
_cell.angle_gamma   90.00
#
_symmetry.space_group_name_H-M   'P 1'
#
loop_
_entity.id
_entity.type
_entity.pdbx_description
1 polymer ?
#
loop_
_entity_poly.entity_id
_entity_poly.type
_entity_poly.pdbx_seq_one_letter_code
_entity_poly.pdbx_strand_id
1 'polypeptide(L)'
;MKTNQFLLLLFVTFISATNIQAQHVENKTITISGTKFTYPLVEKWIAEYAKINPTVNIQLAAKSTGPESVDLNIIAHQPVKEELKENQEIIYIGRYGLLPVTNRNNPLLYTSKKGLTKKEIDKLFFEVIDIDDDQVIEKPKFRATIYARENKACASTALAGYFGHVTSEIRGKKVLGDDIYLLSAIRKDSVGITFNNLGYLFDTGSRKLKEGIALLPLELKKETKNINTGDLDDVISILEKNKVETIPVEKIGFIYSQQTAGKEISDFLKWVLTDGQNYNHTEGFLNLDKQELAEQSTRLTEKFLSLK
;
A
#
# COMPACT_ATOMS: atom_id res chain seq x y z
N MET A 1 -6.25 -97.74 -27.06
CA MET A 1 -6.88 -96.81 -26.11
C MET A 1 -5.96 -95.61 -26.00
N LYS A 2 -6.37 -94.49 -26.47
CA LYS A 2 -5.54 -93.24 -26.68
C LYS A 2 -5.73 -92.33 -25.48
N THR A 3 -4.64 -91.99 -24.80
CA THR A 3 -4.60 -91.04 -23.75
C THR A 3 -4.24 -89.66 -24.34
N ASN A 4 -5.15 -88.70 -24.23
CA ASN A 4 -4.90 -87.30 -24.63
C ASN A 4 -4.26 -86.58 -23.44
N GLN A 5 -3.04 -86.07 -23.65
CA GLN A 5 -2.41 -85.11 -22.75
C GLN A 5 -2.85 -83.65 -23.15
N PHE A 6 -3.52 -82.97 -22.24
CA PHE A 6 -3.85 -81.56 -22.37
C PHE A 6 -2.71 -80.74 -21.80
N LEU A 7 -2.02 -80.04 -22.70
CA LEU A 7 -0.93 -79.10 -22.31
C LEU A 7 -1.53 -77.76 -21.92
N LEU A 8 -1.48 -77.48 -20.61
CA LEU A 8 -1.94 -76.15 -20.08
C LEU A 8 -0.80 -75.11 -20.19
N LEU A 9 -0.93 -74.24 -21.15
CA LEU A 9 0.03 -73.13 -21.30
C LEU A 9 -0.35 -72.02 -20.31
N LEU A 10 0.49 -71.82 -19.26
CA LEU A 10 0.34 -70.73 -18.28
C LEU A 10 0.96 -69.51 -18.85
N PHE A 11 0.13 -68.52 -19.27
CA PHE A 11 0.57 -67.21 -19.71
C PHE A 11 0.77 -66.33 -18.47
N VAL A 12 2.02 -66.13 -18.02
CA VAL A 12 2.37 -65.24 -16.94
C VAL A 12 2.52 -63.85 -17.57
N THR A 13 1.48 -63.00 -17.46
CA THR A 13 1.55 -61.59 -17.77
C THR A 13 2.30 -60.85 -16.66
N PHE A 14 3.53 -60.44 -16.97
CA PHE A 14 4.34 -59.55 -16.12
C PHE A 14 3.75 -58.14 -16.21
N ILE A 15 2.90 -57.78 -15.25
CA ILE A 15 2.44 -56.37 -15.10
C ILE A 15 3.58 -55.60 -14.46
N SER A 16 4.35 -54.91 -15.29
CA SER A 16 5.32 -53.92 -14.81
C SER A 16 4.54 -52.75 -14.22
N ALA A 17 4.37 -52.73 -12.90
CA ALA A 17 3.87 -51.57 -12.18
C ALA A 17 4.94 -50.47 -12.29
N THR A 18 4.78 -49.58 -13.25
CA THR A 18 5.52 -48.32 -13.27
C THR A 18 5.02 -47.50 -12.08
N ASN A 19 5.80 -47.46 -11.02
CA ASN A 19 5.63 -46.49 -9.96
C ASN A 19 5.79 -45.10 -10.56
N ILE A 20 4.68 -44.47 -10.96
CA ILE A 20 4.61 -43.04 -11.20
C ILE A 20 4.73 -42.44 -9.80
N GLN A 21 5.96 -42.16 -9.37
CA GLN A 21 6.20 -41.23 -8.29
C GLN A 21 5.69 -39.87 -8.79
N ALA A 22 4.46 -39.52 -8.40
CA ALA A 22 4.02 -38.13 -8.43
C ALA A 22 5.05 -37.37 -7.58
N GLN A 23 5.97 -36.68 -8.24
CA GLN A 23 6.77 -35.69 -7.56
C GLN A 23 5.76 -34.74 -6.89
N HIS A 24 5.67 -34.82 -5.57
CA HIS A 24 5.05 -33.81 -4.75
C HIS A 24 5.89 -32.56 -5.02
N VAL A 25 5.49 -31.78 -6.00
CA VAL A 25 5.95 -30.39 -6.13
C VAL A 25 5.41 -29.72 -4.87
N GLU A 26 6.26 -29.57 -3.90
CA GLU A 26 5.97 -28.81 -2.70
C GLU A 26 5.68 -27.38 -3.20
N ASN A 27 4.38 -27.07 -3.40
CA ASN A 27 3.94 -25.75 -3.84
C ASN A 27 4.28 -24.78 -2.71
N LYS A 28 5.44 -24.14 -2.83
CA LYS A 28 5.88 -23.13 -1.87
C LYS A 28 4.83 -22.02 -1.86
N THR A 29 4.20 -21.83 -0.71
CA THR A 29 3.27 -20.71 -0.49
C THR A 29 4.06 -19.46 -0.15
N ILE A 30 3.84 -18.38 -0.90
CA ILE A 30 4.38 -17.06 -0.60
C ILE A 30 3.38 -16.34 0.29
N THR A 31 3.81 -15.96 1.49
CA THR A 31 2.98 -15.27 2.47
C THR A 31 3.34 -13.79 2.53
N ILE A 32 2.34 -12.93 2.30
CA ILE A 32 2.49 -11.47 2.29
C ILE A 32 1.82 -10.86 3.52
N SER A 33 2.52 -9.97 4.23
CA SER A 33 1.97 -9.21 5.36
C SER A 33 2.34 -7.73 5.24
N GLY A 34 1.87 -6.90 6.17
CA GLY A 34 2.31 -5.51 6.32
C GLY A 34 1.18 -4.48 6.34
N THR A 35 1.36 -3.40 5.60
CA THR A 35 0.49 -2.22 5.63
C THR A 35 -0.90 -2.51 5.04
N LYS A 36 -1.93 -2.50 5.87
CA LYS A 36 -3.28 -2.99 5.51
C LYS A 36 -3.96 -2.23 4.39
N PHE A 37 -3.79 -0.91 4.29
CA PHE A 37 -4.44 -0.15 3.22
C PHE A 37 -3.94 -0.53 1.82
N THR A 38 -2.81 -1.25 1.72
CA THR A 38 -2.30 -1.78 0.44
C THR A 38 -2.92 -3.12 0.05
N TYR A 39 -3.64 -3.77 0.97
CA TYR A 39 -4.16 -5.13 0.75
C TYR A 39 -5.09 -5.26 -0.47
N PRO A 40 -6.00 -4.31 -0.76
CA PRO A 40 -6.81 -4.40 -1.99
C PRO A 40 -5.94 -4.52 -3.26
N LEU A 41 -4.86 -3.75 -3.36
CA LEU A 41 -3.91 -3.85 -4.47
C LEU A 41 -3.15 -5.18 -4.48
N VAL A 42 -2.69 -5.64 -3.31
CA VAL A 42 -2.00 -6.93 -3.17
C VAL A 42 -2.91 -8.09 -3.55
N GLU A 43 -4.17 -8.09 -3.11
CA GLU A 43 -5.17 -9.09 -3.48
C GLU A 43 -5.44 -9.08 -4.99
N LYS A 44 -5.49 -7.89 -5.60
CA LYS A 44 -5.60 -7.74 -7.04
C LYS A 44 -4.40 -8.35 -7.77
N TRP A 45 -3.20 -8.08 -7.32
CA TRP A 45 -1.98 -8.68 -7.88
C TRP A 45 -1.96 -10.21 -7.72
N ILE A 46 -2.31 -10.72 -6.55
CA ILE A 46 -2.41 -12.17 -6.30
C ILE A 46 -3.38 -12.82 -7.29
N ALA A 47 -4.59 -12.26 -7.43
CA ALA A 47 -5.62 -12.80 -8.30
C ALA A 47 -5.22 -12.79 -9.78
N GLU A 48 -4.56 -11.73 -10.24
CA GLU A 48 -4.14 -11.62 -11.64
C GLU A 48 -2.90 -12.47 -11.93
N TYR A 49 -1.93 -12.53 -11.01
CA TYR A 49 -0.75 -13.37 -11.14
C TYR A 49 -1.10 -14.86 -11.17
N ALA A 50 -2.06 -15.30 -10.36
CA ALA A 50 -2.50 -16.69 -10.33
C ALA A 50 -3.08 -17.17 -11.67
N LYS A 51 -3.60 -16.28 -12.52
CA LYS A 51 -4.11 -16.64 -13.85
C LYS A 51 -3.00 -17.09 -14.80
N ILE A 52 -1.79 -16.55 -14.64
CA ILE A 52 -0.63 -16.85 -15.49
C ILE A 52 0.36 -17.81 -14.83
N ASN A 53 0.33 -17.93 -13.50
CA ASN A 53 1.18 -18.81 -12.72
C ASN A 53 0.35 -19.62 -11.70
N PRO A 54 -0.52 -20.54 -12.14
CA PRO A 54 -1.47 -21.26 -11.27
C PRO A 54 -0.80 -22.25 -10.28
N THR A 55 0.48 -22.54 -10.47
CA THR A 55 1.26 -23.44 -9.59
C THR A 55 1.88 -22.70 -8.40
N VAL A 56 1.91 -21.36 -8.42
CA VAL A 56 2.45 -20.54 -7.32
C VAL A 56 1.30 -20.11 -6.44
N ASN A 57 1.31 -20.55 -5.17
CA ASN A 57 0.33 -20.12 -4.19
C ASN A 57 0.84 -18.85 -3.48
N ILE A 58 0.08 -17.76 -3.56
CA ILE A 58 0.39 -16.49 -2.85
C ILE A 58 -0.82 -16.12 -2.01
N GLN A 59 -0.59 -15.74 -0.75
CA GLN A 59 -1.68 -15.38 0.17
C GLN A 59 -1.28 -14.23 1.11
N LEU A 60 -2.30 -13.52 1.59
CA LEU A 60 -2.12 -12.61 2.71
C LEU A 60 -2.00 -13.40 4.02
N ALA A 61 -1.12 -12.95 4.90
CA ALA A 61 -0.89 -13.53 6.21
C ALA A 61 -2.15 -13.47 7.08
N ALA A 62 -2.49 -14.56 7.73
CA ALA A 62 -3.51 -14.57 8.78
C ALA A 62 -3.03 -13.78 10.01
N LYS A 63 -3.96 -13.34 10.87
CA LYS A 63 -3.61 -12.61 12.10
C LYS A 63 -2.69 -13.40 13.05
N SER A 64 -2.73 -14.73 12.98
CA SER A 64 -1.91 -15.65 13.76
C SER A 64 -0.57 -15.98 13.15
N THR A 65 -0.28 -15.49 11.94
CA THR A 65 1.00 -15.77 11.26
C THR A 65 2.13 -15.04 11.96
N GLY A 66 3.15 -15.79 12.40
CA GLY A 66 4.36 -15.23 12.97
C GLY A 66 5.21 -14.50 11.91
N PRO A 67 5.98 -13.49 12.31
CA PRO A 67 6.79 -12.71 11.38
C PRO A 67 7.84 -13.53 10.62
N GLU A 68 8.28 -14.66 11.17
CA GLU A 68 9.22 -15.62 10.56
C GLU A 68 8.61 -16.38 9.37
N SER A 69 7.28 -16.46 9.32
CA SER A 69 6.52 -17.12 8.25
C SER A 69 6.06 -16.17 7.16
N VAL A 70 6.55 -14.93 7.17
CA VAL A 70 6.23 -13.90 6.17
C VAL A 70 7.39 -13.79 5.18
N ASP A 71 7.13 -14.07 3.92
CA ASP A 71 8.12 -13.97 2.85
C ASP A 71 8.29 -12.55 2.32
N LEU A 72 7.18 -11.81 2.21
CA LEU A 72 7.14 -10.44 1.70
C LEU A 72 6.39 -9.54 2.70
N ASN A 73 7.05 -8.51 3.20
CA ASN A 73 6.42 -7.51 4.06
C ASN A 73 6.22 -6.20 3.32
N ILE A 74 4.96 -5.81 3.03
CA ILE A 74 4.67 -4.55 2.35
C ILE A 74 4.66 -3.38 3.32
N ILE A 75 5.47 -2.37 3.02
CA ILE A 75 5.55 -1.13 3.76
C ILE A 75 5.16 0.06 2.88
N ALA A 76 4.74 1.14 3.51
CA ALA A 76 4.28 2.36 2.84
C ALA A 76 4.90 3.62 3.47
N HIS A 77 6.18 3.56 3.76
CA HIS A 77 7.05 4.66 4.16
C HIS A 77 8.49 4.28 3.81
N GLN A 78 9.39 5.25 3.76
CA GLN A 78 10.82 4.96 3.63
C GLN A 78 11.34 4.46 4.99
N PRO A 79 11.82 3.20 5.08
CA PRO A 79 12.37 2.70 6.34
C PRO A 79 13.70 3.40 6.63
N VAL A 80 13.93 3.69 7.90
CA VAL A 80 15.28 4.04 8.37
C VAL A 80 16.14 2.78 8.41
N LYS A 81 17.46 2.95 8.39
CA LYS A 81 18.41 1.83 8.30
C LYS A 81 18.20 0.78 9.40
N GLU A 82 17.80 1.22 10.57
CA GLU A 82 17.55 0.39 11.75
C GLU A 82 16.27 -0.46 11.65
N GLU A 83 15.36 -0.11 10.74
CA GLU A 83 14.13 -0.88 10.47
C GLU A 83 14.39 -2.07 9.53
N LEU A 84 15.54 -2.11 8.84
CA LEU A 84 15.94 -3.21 7.98
C LEU A 84 17.00 -4.08 8.65
N LYS A 85 16.79 -5.39 8.66
CA LYS A 85 17.80 -6.36 9.09
C LYS A 85 18.90 -6.45 8.03
N GLU A 86 20.10 -6.89 8.41
CA GLU A 86 21.30 -6.95 7.55
C GLU A 86 21.08 -7.72 6.23
N ASN A 87 20.24 -8.75 6.27
CA ASN A 87 19.93 -9.60 5.11
C ASN A 87 18.61 -9.23 4.41
N GLN A 88 18.00 -8.10 4.75
CA GLN A 88 16.77 -7.63 4.14
C GLN A 88 17.03 -6.59 3.06
N GLU A 89 16.25 -6.72 2.00
CA GLU A 89 16.20 -5.77 0.89
C GLU A 89 14.79 -5.22 0.74
N ILE A 90 14.69 -4.00 0.18
CA ILE A 90 13.42 -3.41 -0.20
C ILE A 90 13.39 -3.18 -1.72
N ILE A 91 12.28 -3.56 -2.34
CA ILE A 91 11.94 -3.20 -3.72
C ILE A 91 10.70 -2.31 -3.69
N TYR A 92 10.83 -1.09 -4.18
CA TYR A 92 9.70 -0.19 -4.35
C TYR A 92 8.91 -0.59 -5.58
N ILE A 93 7.58 -0.59 -5.45
CA ILE A 93 6.65 -1.17 -6.42
C ILE A 93 5.52 -0.22 -6.84
N GLY A 94 5.42 0.93 -6.21
CA GLY A 94 4.40 1.93 -6.48
C GLY A 94 4.49 3.08 -5.49
N ARG A 95 3.52 3.99 -5.57
CA ARG A 95 3.40 5.15 -4.69
C ARG A 95 1.94 5.33 -4.26
N TYR A 96 1.72 6.11 -3.23
CA TYR A 96 0.38 6.53 -2.81
C TYR A 96 0.39 7.99 -2.37
N GLY A 97 -0.76 8.66 -2.52
CA GLY A 97 -0.95 10.03 -2.05
C GLY A 97 -1.76 10.06 -0.77
N LEU A 98 -1.45 11.03 0.11
CA LEU A 98 -2.22 11.35 1.31
C LEU A 98 -2.93 12.69 1.10
N LEU A 99 -4.25 12.66 0.97
CA LEU A 99 -5.05 13.89 0.83
C LEU A 99 -5.60 14.35 2.17
N PRO A 100 -5.56 15.65 2.46
CA PRO A 100 -6.25 16.22 3.60
C PRO A 100 -7.76 16.27 3.31
N VAL A 101 -8.54 15.71 4.23
CA VAL A 101 -9.98 15.57 4.10
C VAL A 101 -10.70 16.03 5.35
N THR A 102 -11.94 16.42 5.18
CA THR A 102 -12.81 16.93 6.24
C THR A 102 -14.22 16.39 6.11
N ASN A 103 -15.06 16.67 7.09
CA ASN A 103 -16.49 16.44 7.01
C ASN A 103 -17.08 17.29 5.87
N ARG A 104 -18.00 16.73 5.08
CA ARG A 104 -18.68 17.45 3.99
C ARG A 104 -19.39 18.73 4.40
N ASN A 105 -19.73 18.87 5.68
CA ASN A 105 -20.41 20.06 6.23
C ASN A 105 -19.44 21.01 6.93
N ASN A 106 -18.12 20.84 6.76
CA ASN A 106 -17.16 21.73 7.40
C ASN A 106 -17.26 23.15 6.85
N PRO A 107 -17.42 24.18 7.73
CA PRO A 107 -17.48 25.58 7.29
C PRO A 107 -16.27 26.05 6.47
N LEU A 108 -15.11 25.44 6.65
CA LEU A 108 -13.89 25.74 5.86
C LEU A 108 -14.09 25.59 4.35
N LEU A 109 -14.95 24.68 3.92
CA LEU A 109 -15.24 24.44 2.50
C LEU A 109 -15.82 25.69 1.82
N TYR A 110 -16.47 26.58 2.60
CA TYR A 110 -17.16 27.77 2.10
C TYR A 110 -16.42 29.07 2.42
N THR A 111 -15.54 29.07 3.43
CA THR A 111 -14.89 30.28 3.92
C THR A 111 -13.47 30.47 3.36
N SER A 112 -12.78 29.41 3.00
CA SER A 112 -11.41 29.48 2.46
C SER A 112 -11.41 29.65 0.94
N LYS A 113 -11.42 30.90 0.47
CA LYS A 113 -11.40 31.22 -0.97
C LYS A 113 -10.11 30.82 -1.70
N LYS A 114 -8.97 30.83 -1.00
CA LYS A 114 -7.64 30.53 -1.59
C LYS A 114 -7.20 29.09 -1.34
N GLY A 115 -7.81 28.41 -0.38
CA GLY A 115 -7.32 27.11 0.12
C GLY A 115 -6.17 27.25 1.12
N LEU A 116 -5.78 26.15 1.74
CA LEU A 116 -4.71 26.11 2.73
C LEU A 116 -3.35 25.90 2.05
N THR A 117 -2.38 26.66 2.49
CA THR A 117 -0.97 26.52 2.12
C THR A 117 -0.32 25.37 2.87
N LYS A 118 0.86 24.91 2.41
CA LYS A 118 1.66 23.90 3.13
C LYS A 118 1.93 24.33 4.57
N LYS A 119 2.29 25.61 4.79
CA LYS A 119 2.58 26.15 6.13
C LYS A 119 1.35 26.16 7.04
N GLU A 120 0.16 26.46 6.51
CA GLU A 120 -1.08 26.42 7.30
C GLU A 120 -1.48 24.98 7.67
N ILE A 121 -1.26 24.03 6.77
CA ILE A 121 -1.45 22.60 7.07
C ILE A 121 -0.45 22.11 8.12
N ASP A 122 0.82 22.49 7.99
CA ASP A 122 1.86 22.17 8.96
C ASP A 122 1.48 22.63 10.35
N LYS A 123 1.15 23.93 10.50
CA LYS A 123 0.65 24.49 11.76
C LYS A 123 -0.58 23.79 12.29
N LEU A 124 -1.52 23.42 11.40
CA LEU A 124 -2.75 22.76 11.77
C LEU A 124 -2.52 21.38 12.39
N PHE A 125 -1.55 20.63 11.90
CA PHE A 125 -1.29 19.24 12.31
C PHE A 125 -0.19 19.08 13.35
N PHE A 126 0.78 20.01 13.43
CA PHE A 126 1.99 19.80 14.22
C PHE A 126 2.27 20.91 15.25
N GLU A 127 1.81 22.14 15.03
CA GLU A 127 2.13 23.24 15.94
C GLU A 127 1.51 23.00 17.34
N VAL A 128 2.35 22.92 18.35
CA VAL A 128 1.92 22.93 19.76
C VAL A 128 1.73 24.40 20.14
N ILE A 129 0.50 24.75 20.55
CA ILE A 129 0.25 26.06 21.15
C ILE A 129 0.84 25.98 22.54
N ASP A 130 2.02 26.54 22.74
CA ASP A 130 2.62 26.69 24.06
C ASP A 130 1.85 27.79 24.80
N ILE A 131 1.15 27.39 25.88
CA ILE A 131 0.25 28.29 26.63
C ILE A 131 1.06 29.28 27.48
N ASP A 132 2.37 29.01 27.68
CA ASP A 132 3.26 29.79 28.54
C ASP A 132 4.06 30.90 27.81
N ASP A 133 3.95 31.00 26.49
CA ASP A 133 4.61 32.07 25.75
C ASP A 133 3.65 33.27 25.61
N ASP A 134 3.99 34.40 26.22
CA ASP A 134 3.27 35.71 26.16
C ASP A 134 3.19 36.31 24.73
N GLN A 135 3.63 35.54 23.72
CA GLN A 135 3.42 35.92 22.33
C GLN A 135 1.94 35.74 21.98
N VAL A 136 1.35 36.78 21.43
CA VAL A 136 0.00 36.82 20.89
C VAL A 136 -0.12 35.75 19.80
N ILE A 137 -0.51 34.52 20.22
CA ILE A 137 -0.78 33.42 19.29
C ILE A 137 -2.01 33.85 18.48
N GLU A 138 -1.82 34.13 17.19
CA GLU A 138 -2.96 34.27 16.27
C GLU A 138 -3.80 33.00 16.38
N LYS A 139 -4.94 33.11 17.04
CA LYS A 139 -5.92 32.00 17.10
C LYS A 139 -6.14 31.51 15.67
N PRO A 140 -6.15 30.19 15.43
CA PRO A 140 -6.42 29.67 14.11
C PRO A 140 -7.70 30.32 13.58
N LYS A 141 -7.66 30.85 12.37
CA LYS A 141 -8.76 31.61 11.72
C LYS A 141 -10.05 30.79 11.61
N PHE A 142 -10.02 29.53 12.00
CA PHE A 142 -11.13 28.59 11.94
C PHE A 142 -11.04 27.51 13.01
N ARG A 143 -12.21 26.99 13.40
CA ARG A 143 -12.33 25.89 14.33
C ARG A 143 -12.08 24.58 13.58
N ALA A 144 -11.11 23.76 14.04
CA ALA A 144 -10.80 22.44 13.49
C ALA A 144 -10.51 21.43 14.60
N THR A 145 -10.99 20.21 14.43
CA THR A 145 -10.59 19.04 15.23
C THR A 145 -9.74 18.14 14.36
N ILE A 146 -8.46 18.00 14.70
CA ILE A 146 -7.57 17.06 14.01
C ILE A 146 -7.81 15.65 14.54
N TYR A 147 -7.89 14.69 13.63
CA TYR A 147 -7.92 13.25 13.92
C TYR A 147 -6.68 12.59 13.35
N ALA A 148 -5.95 11.86 14.18
CA ALA A 148 -4.72 11.15 13.82
C ALA A 148 -4.74 9.74 14.40
N ARG A 149 -3.89 8.87 13.88
CA ARG A 149 -3.70 7.52 14.43
C ARG A 149 -3.06 7.59 15.81
N GLU A 150 -3.52 6.72 16.70
CA GLU A 150 -2.90 6.57 18.03
C GLU A 150 -1.53 5.90 17.94
N ASN A 151 -1.42 4.87 17.12
CA ASN A 151 -0.19 4.09 16.97
C ASN A 151 0.62 4.53 15.74
N LYS A 152 1.94 4.31 15.80
CA LYS A 152 2.81 4.47 14.62
C LYS A 152 2.24 3.62 13.48
N ALA A 153 1.96 4.26 12.36
CA ALA A 153 1.48 3.64 11.13
C ALA A 153 2.21 4.25 9.94
N CYS A 154 2.34 3.49 8.84
CA CYS A 154 3.07 3.96 7.66
C CYS A 154 2.56 5.33 7.16
N ALA A 155 1.24 5.51 7.06
CA ALA A 155 0.65 6.78 6.63
C ALA A 155 0.98 7.94 7.60
N SER A 156 0.97 7.69 8.91
CA SER A 156 1.35 8.71 9.90
C SER A 156 2.83 9.05 9.84
N THR A 157 3.69 8.04 9.63
CA THR A 157 5.14 8.23 9.46
C THR A 157 5.44 9.04 8.19
N ALA A 158 4.81 8.69 7.08
CA ALA A 158 4.92 9.40 5.81
C ALA A 158 4.44 10.86 5.93
N LEU A 159 3.28 11.08 6.57
CA LEU A 159 2.73 12.41 6.81
C LEU A 159 3.69 13.28 7.64
N ALA A 160 4.14 12.77 8.79
CA ALA A 160 5.04 13.50 9.66
C ALA A 160 6.37 13.82 8.96
N GLY A 161 7.02 12.82 8.37
CA GLY A 161 8.28 12.99 7.65
C GLY A 161 8.20 14.00 6.50
N TYR A 162 7.08 14.03 5.75
CA TYR A 162 6.87 15.00 4.66
C TYR A 162 6.87 16.46 5.13
N PHE A 163 6.36 16.71 6.34
CA PHE A 163 6.35 18.04 6.97
C PHE A 163 7.59 18.31 7.83
N GLY A 164 8.53 17.36 7.95
CA GLY A 164 9.76 17.52 8.74
C GLY A 164 9.59 17.20 10.22
N HIS A 165 8.57 16.44 10.57
CA HIS A 165 8.21 16.07 11.93
C HIS A 165 8.34 14.57 12.19
N VAL A 166 8.17 14.17 13.45
CA VAL A 166 8.01 12.77 13.85
C VAL A 166 6.55 12.47 14.19
N THR A 167 6.17 11.18 14.14
CA THR A 167 4.77 10.76 14.30
C THR A 167 4.14 11.20 15.64
N SER A 168 4.94 11.28 16.70
CA SER A 168 4.49 11.74 18.02
C SER A 168 4.06 13.21 18.06
N GLU A 169 4.55 14.03 17.13
CA GLU A 169 4.22 15.46 17.03
C GLU A 169 2.90 15.71 16.31
N ILE A 170 2.32 14.69 15.64
CA ILE A 170 0.99 14.84 15.06
C ILE A 170 -0.02 15.05 16.19
N ARG A 171 -0.60 16.24 16.26
CA ARG A 171 -1.56 16.62 17.29
C ARG A 171 -2.98 16.10 17.03
N GLY A 172 -3.88 16.38 17.95
CA GLY A 172 -5.30 16.11 17.80
C GLY A 172 -5.78 14.84 18.51
N LYS A 173 -7.02 14.47 18.23
CA LYS A 173 -7.66 13.28 18.80
C LYS A 173 -7.09 12.01 18.18
N LYS A 174 -6.64 11.09 19.03
CA LYS A 174 -6.06 9.83 18.58
C LYS A 174 -7.15 8.79 18.34
N VAL A 175 -7.04 8.09 17.20
CA VAL A 175 -7.97 7.04 16.79
C VAL A 175 -7.21 5.71 16.73
N LEU A 176 -7.70 4.74 17.52
CA LEU A 176 -7.16 3.38 17.53
C LEU A 176 -7.66 2.60 16.30
N GLY A 177 -6.83 1.70 15.80
CA GLY A 177 -7.20 0.76 14.73
C GLY A 177 -6.66 1.15 13.35
N ASP A 178 -7.43 0.97 12.29
CA ASP A 178 -7.01 1.21 10.90
C ASP A 178 -7.28 2.66 10.46
N ASP A 179 -6.57 3.13 9.41
CA ASP A 179 -6.74 4.49 8.85
C ASP A 179 -8.16 4.76 8.36
N ILE A 180 -8.93 3.72 8.01
CA ILE A 180 -10.35 3.85 7.64
C ILE A 180 -11.20 4.42 8.79
N TYR A 181 -10.80 4.19 10.05
CA TYR A 181 -11.54 4.72 11.21
C TYR A 181 -11.40 6.23 11.38
N LEU A 182 -10.35 6.84 10.82
CA LEU A 182 -10.23 8.29 10.73
C LEU A 182 -11.40 8.90 9.94
N LEU A 183 -11.81 8.24 8.86
CA LEU A 183 -12.97 8.69 8.07
C LEU A 183 -14.28 8.57 8.85
N SER A 184 -14.41 7.55 9.67
CA SER A 184 -15.56 7.39 10.56
C SER A 184 -15.61 8.48 11.64
N ALA A 185 -14.44 8.89 12.14
CA ALA A 185 -14.34 9.97 13.12
C ALA A 185 -14.72 11.34 12.53
N ILE A 186 -14.16 11.70 11.36
CA ILE A 186 -14.48 13.00 10.72
C ILE A 186 -15.94 13.08 10.25
N ARG A 187 -16.58 11.97 9.84
CA ARG A 187 -18.01 11.97 9.48
C ARG A 187 -18.92 12.36 10.65
N LYS A 188 -18.49 12.11 11.88
CA LYS A 188 -19.22 12.43 13.12
C LYS A 188 -18.90 13.81 13.69
N ASP A 189 -17.92 14.50 13.15
CA ASP A 189 -17.47 15.82 13.61
C ASP A 189 -17.44 16.80 12.43
N SER A 190 -18.37 17.77 12.43
CA SER A 190 -18.51 18.74 11.33
C SER A 190 -17.26 19.61 11.10
N VAL A 191 -16.36 19.71 12.08
CA VAL A 191 -15.09 20.43 11.97
C VAL A 191 -13.88 19.50 11.97
N GLY A 192 -14.12 18.19 11.84
CA GLY A 192 -13.09 17.15 11.82
C GLY A 192 -12.24 17.19 10.55
N ILE A 193 -10.93 17.08 10.71
CA ILE A 193 -9.95 17.06 9.62
C ILE A 193 -8.98 15.90 9.85
N THR A 194 -8.57 15.22 8.77
CA THR A 194 -7.53 14.19 8.79
C THR A 194 -6.84 14.10 7.43
N PHE A 195 -5.75 13.34 7.36
CA PHE A 195 -5.19 12.85 6.10
C PHE A 195 -5.56 11.37 5.89
N ASN A 196 -5.77 10.99 4.64
CA ASN A 196 -5.94 9.58 4.30
C ASN A 196 -5.51 9.28 2.87
N ASN A 197 -5.29 8.00 2.57
CA ASN A 197 -4.87 7.51 1.26
C ASN A 197 -6.05 7.47 0.26
N LEU A 198 -5.73 7.49 -1.03
CA LEU A 198 -6.74 7.55 -2.11
C LEU A 198 -7.69 6.36 -2.08
N GLY A 199 -7.21 5.12 -1.87
CA GLY A 199 -8.04 3.93 -1.85
C GLY A 199 -9.11 3.92 -0.75
N TYR A 200 -8.83 4.61 0.38
CA TYR A 200 -9.83 4.78 1.44
C TYR A 200 -10.76 5.97 1.20
N LEU A 201 -10.29 7.02 0.54
CA LEU A 201 -11.09 8.22 0.28
C LEU A 201 -12.09 8.05 -0.85
N PHE A 202 -11.67 7.36 -1.91
CA PHE A 202 -12.49 7.20 -3.11
C PHE A 202 -13.16 5.83 -3.16
N ASP A 203 -14.29 5.78 -3.81
CA ASP A 203 -14.86 4.54 -4.29
C ASP A 203 -14.16 4.19 -5.60
N THR A 204 -13.43 3.07 -5.62
CA THR A 204 -12.59 2.68 -6.75
C THR A 204 -13.41 2.25 -7.97
N GLY A 205 -14.66 1.85 -7.78
CA GLY A 205 -15.57 1.49 -8.89
C GLY A 205 -16.15 2.72 -9.59
N SER A 206 -16.72 3.65 -8.81
CA SER A 206 -17.29 4.90 -9.36
C SER A 206 -16.27 6.00 -9.59
N ARG A 207 -15.06 5.86 -9.09
CA ARG A 207 -13.96 6.85 -9.13
C ARG A 207 -14.26 8.15 -8.38
N LYS A 208 -15.30 8.19 -7.58
CA LYS A 208 -15.75 9.39 -6.85
C LYS A 208 -15.40 9.35 -5.37
N LEU A 209 -15.25 10.52 -4.78
CA LEU A 209 -15.05 10.66 -3.34
C LEU A 209 -16.21 10.04 -2.58
N LYS A 210 -15.92 9.27 -1.52
CA LYS A 210 -16.94 8.61 -0.70
C LYS A 210 -17.82 9.62 0.01
N GLU A 211 -19.07 9.25 0.26
CA GLU A 211 -20.04 10.11 0.92
C GLU A 211 -19.62 10.55 2.33
N GLY A 212 -20.10 11.73 2.73
CA GLY A 212 -19.89 12.30 4.06
C GLY A 212 -18.55 12.99 4.29
N ILE A 213 -17.65 12.94 3.31
CA ILE A 213 -16.36 13.62 3.35
C ILE A 213 -16.21 14.59 2.17
N ALA A 214 -15.28 15.51 2.29
CA ALA A 214 -14.86 16.44 1.23
C ALA A 214 -13.34 16.64 1.30
N LEU A 215 -12.71 16.91 0.17
CA LEU A 215 -11.32 17.33 0.17
C LEU A 215 -11.21 18.71 0.84
N LEU A 216 -10.18 18.90 1.67
CA LEU A 216 -9.90 20.19 2.27
C LEU A 216 -9.44 21.14 1.17
N PRO A 217 -9.96 22.39 1.10
CA PRO A 217 -9.51 23.35 0.10
C PRO A 217 -8.01 23.61 0.24
N LEU A 218 -7.26 23.40 -0.83
CA LEU A 218 -5.82 23.57 -0.89
C LEU A 218 -5.46 24.75 -1.79
N GLU A 219 -4.40 25.48 -1.45
CA GLU A 219 -3.77 26.42 -2.38
C GLU A 219 -3.06 25.62 -3.47
N LEU A 220 -3.62 25.63 -4.67
CA LEU A 220 -3.18 24.84 -5.82
C LEU A 220 -2.78 25.75 -6.99
N LYS A 221 -1.71 25.37 -7.69
CA LYS A 221 -1.33 25.99 -8.97
C LYS A 221 -2.38 25.67 -10.04
N LYS A 222 -2.38 26.44 -11.14
CA LYS A 222 -3.37 26.30 -12.21
C LYS A 222 -3.44 24.86 -12.76
N GLU A 223 -2.29 24.24 -12.96
CA GLU A 223 -2.15 22.89 -13.51
C GLU A 223 -2.61 21.76 -12.56
N THR A 224 -2.78 22.04 -11.27
CA THR A 224 -3.17 21.06 -10.26
C THR A 224 -4.58 21.29 -9.68
N LYS A 225 -5.31 22.28 -10.16
CA LYS A 225 -6.64 22.67 -9.62
C LYS A 225 -7.68 21.54 -9.68
N ASN A 226 -7.56 20.63 -10.65
CA ASN A 226 -8.50 19.54 -10.82
C ASN A 226 -8.42 18.50 -9.67
N ILE A 227 -7.46 18.57 -8.76
CA ILE A 227 -7.51 17.77 -7.53
C ILE A 227 -8.83 18.00 -6.76
N ASN A 228 -9.32 19.24 -6.76
CA ASN A 228 -10.55 19.61 -6.05
C ASN A 228 -11.84 19.08 -6.69
N THR A 229 -11.80 18.48 -7.88
CA THR A 229 -12.98 17.89 -8.54
C THR A 229 -13.53 16.69 -7.78
N GLY A 230 -12.71 16.04 -6.95
CA GLY A 230 -13.08 14.80 -6.25
C GLY A 230 -13.22 13.61 -7.20
N ASP A 231 -12.52 13.62 -8.32
CA ASP A 231 -12.37 12.51 -9.25
C ASP A 231 -11.02 11.83 -9.05
N LEU A 232 -11.01 10.51 -8.86
CA LEU A 232 -9.80 9.75 -8.56
C LEU A 232 -8.81 9.74 -9.72
N ASP A 233 -9.27 9.68 -10.97
CA ASP A 233 -8.39 9.63 -12.14
C ASP A 233 -7.69 10.96 -12.37
N ASP A 234 -8.40 12.08 -12.14
CA ASP A 234 -7.80 13.41 -12.13
C ASP A 234 -6.71 13.52 -11.06
N VAL A 235 -7.00 13.07 -9.82
CA VAL A 235 -6.05 13.12 -8.71
C VAL A 235 -4.82 12.28 -9.02
N ILE A 236 -4.98 11.03 -9.47
CA ILE A 236 -3.86 10.15 -9.84
C ILE A 236 -3.01 10.80 -10.93
N SER A 237 -3.64 11.24 -12.02
CA SER A 237 -2.94 11.86 -13.16
C SER A 237 -2.13 13.10 -12.76
N ILE A 238 -2.67 13.92 -11.84
CA ILE A 238 -1.98 15.11 -11.36
C ILE A 238 -0.79 14.73 -10.46
N LEU A 239 -0.99 13.83 -9.50
CA LEU A 239 0.05 13.45 -8.54
C LEU A 239 1.20 12.67 -9.18
N GLU A 240 0.97 11.99 -10.29
CA GLU A 240 2.04 11.35 -11.04
C GLU A 240 2.89 12.33 -11.84
N LYS A 241 2.28 13.40 -12.35
CA LYS A 241 2.94 14.39 -13.22
C LYS A 241 3.50 15.58 -12.48
N ASN A 242 2.97 15.89 -11.29
CA ASN A 242 3.25 17.13 -10.59
C ASN A 242 3.56 16.88 -9.12
N LYS A 243 4.54 17.61 -8.59
CA LYS A 243 4.70 17.73 -7.14
C LYS A 243 3.71 18.76 -6.60
N VAL A 244 2.79 18.33 -5.74
CA VAL A 244 1.83 19.20 -5.04
C VAL A 244 2.30 19.34 -3.60
N GLU A 245 2.75 20.55 -3.23
CA GLU A 245 3.43 20.80 -1.94
C GLU A 245 2.57 20.53 -0.69
N THR A 246 1.26 20.52 -0.84
CA THR A 246 0.31 20.25 0.25
C THR A 246 -0.09 18.78 0.37
N ILE A 247 0.39 17.92 -0.53
CA ILE A 247 0.00 16.52 -0.63
C ILE A 247 1.24 15.63 -0.55
N PRO A 248 1.44 14.92 0.57
CA PRO A 248 2.46 13.88 0.65
C PRO A 248 2.22 12.78 -0.39
N VAL A 249 3.26 12.44 -1.13
CA VAL A 249 3.30 11.25 -1.99
C VAL A 249 4.47 10.40 -1.55
N GLU A 250 4.19 9.16 -1.15
CA GLU A 250 5.17 8.24 -0.62
C GLU A 250 5.21 6.92 -1.40
N LYS A 251 6.31 6.20 -1.25
CA LYS A 251 6.52 4.90 -1.90
C LYS A 251 5.91 3.78 -1.09
N ILE A 252 5.44 2.76 -1.80
CA ILE A 252 5.18 1.43 -1.24
C ILE A 252 6.21 0.45 -1.76
N GLY A 253 6.62 -0.49 -0.92
CA GLY A 253 7.64 -1.46 -1.29
C GLY A 253 7.50 -2.76 -0.53
N PHE A 254 8.03 -3.83 -1.09
CA PHE A 254 8.19 -5.11 -0.42
C PHE A 254 9.57 -5.23 0.21
N ILE A 255 9.60 -5.53 1.50
CA ILE A 255 10.80 -6.01 2.19
C ILE A 255 10.80 -7.52 2.11
N TYR A 256 11.93 -8.10 1.74
CA TYR A 256 12.15 -9.55 1.68
C TYR A 256 13.55 -9.90 2.19
N SER A 257 13.72 -11.14 2.65
CA SER A 257 15.04 -11.66 3.02
C SER A 257 15.74 -12.26 1.80
N GLN A 258 16.97 -11.86 1.55
CA GLN A 258 17.81 -12.43 0.49
C GLN A 258 18.06 -13.94 0.69
N GLN A 259 18.11 -14.40 1.94
CA GLN A 259 18.39 -15.81 2.26
C GLN A 259 17.24 -16.76 1.94
N THR A 260 16.00 -16.27 2.02
CA THR A 260 14.79 -17.08 1.83
C THR A 260 14.07 -16.82 0.51
N ALA A 261 14.45 -15.74 -0.20
CA ALA A 261 13.84 -15.36 -1.45
C ALA A 261 14.22 -16.32 -2.59
N GLY A 262 13.28 -17.17 -2.98
CA GLY A 262 13.41 -18.10 -4.11
C GLY A 262 12.99 -17.49 -5.44
N LYS A 263 13.05 -18.34 -6.49
CA LYS A 263 12.68 -17.97 -7.86
C LYS A 263 11.23 -17.45 -7.94
N GLU A 264 10.30 -18.06 -7.21
CA GLU A 264 8.87 -17.73 -7.21
C GLU A 264 8.64 -16.29 -6.72
N ILE A 265 9.36 -15.87 -5.66
CA ILE A 265 9.31 -14.50 -5.15
C ILE A 265 9.88 -13.52 -6.18
N SER A 266 11.02 -13.87 -6.78
CA SER A 266 11.63 -13.06 -7.84
C SER A 266 10.69 -12.87 -9.04
N ASP A 267 10.06 -13.93 -9.50
CA ASP A 267 9.15 -13.89 -10.64
C ASP A 267 7.89 -13.07 -10.34
N PHE A 268 7.33 -13.23 -9.13
CA PHE A 268 6.20 -12.42 -8.69
C PHE A 268 6.57 -10.92 -8.61
N LEU A 269 7.69 -10.59 -8.00
CA LEU A 269 8.14 -9.19 -7.88
C LEU A 269 8.46 -8.58 -9.26
N LYS A 270 9.05 -9.34 -10.19
CA LYS A 270 9.26 -8.91 -11.58
C LYS A 270 7.93 -8.62 -12.28
N TRP A 271 6.95 -9.51 -12.11
CA TRP A 271 5.63 -9.30 -12.67
C TRP A 271 4.94 -8.07 -12.05
N VAL A 272 5.06 -7.85 -10.74
CA VAL A 272 4.53 -6.63 -10.10
C VAL A 272 5.17 -5.36 -10.67
N LEU A 273 6.47 -5.38 -11.00
CA LEU A 273 7.19 -4.26 -11.60
C LEU A 273 6.89 -4.08 -13.10
N THR A 274 6.20 -5.02 -13.73
CA THR A 274 5.82 -4.96 -15.16
C THR A 274 4.30 -4.92 -15.31
N ASP A 275 3.67 -6.05 -15.54
CA ASP A 275 2.22 -6.16 -15.80
C ASP A 275 1.38 -5.74 -14.59
N GLY A 276 1.89 -5.97 -13.38
CA GLY A 276 1.25 -5.58 -12.12
C GLY A 276 1.00 -4.09 -11.98
N GLN A 277 1.83 -3.23 -12.62
CA GLN A 277 1.66 -1.78 -12.61
C GLN A 277 0.32 -1.33 -13.21
N ASN A 278 -0.26 -2.11 -14.13
CA ASN A 278 -1.55 -1.81 -14.76
C ASN A 278 -2.72 -1.79 -13.77
N TYR A 279 -2.55 -2.37 -12.58
CA TYR A 279 -3.60 -2.47 -11.56
C TYR A 279 -3.50 -1.39 -10.47
N ASN A 280 -2.39 -0.63 -10.40
CA ASN A 280 -2.20 0.38 -9.37
C ASN A 280 -3.32 1.42 -9.36
N HIS A 281 -3.63 2.00 -10.52
CA HIS A 281 -4.66 3.03 -10.64
C HIS A 281 -6.06 2.51 -10.28
N THR A 282 -6.36 1.24 -10.57
CA THR A 282 -7.67 0.67 -10.23
C THR A 282 -7.92 0.67 -8.73
N GLU A 283 -6.88 0.47 -7.93
CA GLU A 283 -6.95 0.42 -6.47
C GLU A 283 -6.57 1.76 -5.79
N GLY A 284 -6.42 2.84 -6.58
CA GLY A 284 -6.12 4.18 -6.06
C GLY A 284 -4.66 4.40 -5.68
N PHE A 285 -3.75 3.63 -6.28
CA PHE A 285 -2.31 3.82 -6.14
C PHE A 285 -1.71 4.48 -7.38
N LEU A 286 -0.53 5.05 -7.21
CA LEU A 286 0.26 5.70 -8.26
C LEU A 286 1.35 4.74 -8.73
N ASN A 287 1.67 4.79 -10.02
CA ASN A 287 2.83 4.10 -10.54
C ASN A 287 4.13 4.77 -10.08
N LEU A 288 5.22 4.02 -10.04
CA LEU A 288 6.55 4.61 -10.04
C LEU A 288 6.77 5.38 -11.34
N ASP A 289 7.62 6.40 -11.32
CA ASP A 289 8.05 6.99 -12.58
C ASP A 289 8.90 5.99 -13.39
N LYS A 290 9.01 6.22 -14.70
CA LYS A 290 9.65 5.26 -15.62
C LYS A 290 11.12 4.98 -15.26
N GLN A 291 11.85 5.99 -14.82
CA GLN A 291 13.26 5.84 -14.44
C GLN A 291 13.37 4.97 -13.19
N GLU A 292 12.60 5.29 -12.16
CA GLU A 292 12.59 4.56 -10.91
C GLU A 292 12.13 3.10 -11.10
N LEU A 293 11.11 2.87 -11.93
CA LEU A 293 10.65 1.53 -12.27
C LEU A 293 11.76 0.69 -12.93
N ALA A 294 12.54 1.28 -13.85
CA ALA A 294 13.68 0.64 -14.47
C ALA A 294 14.81 0.35 -13.45
N GLU A 295 15.10 1.29 -12.55
CA GLU A 295 16.07 1.11 -11.47
C GLU A 295 15.68 -0.04 -10.54
N GLN A 296 14.40 -0.12 -10.11
CA GLN A 296 13.91 -1.20 -9.27
C GLN A 296 14.00 -2.56 -9.99
N SER A 297 13.67 -2.62 -11.27
CA SER A 297 13.75 -3.84 -12.09
C SER A 297 15.18 -4.33 -12.25
N THR A 298 16.14 -3.43 -12.48
CA THR A 298 17.58 -3.73 -12.55
C THR A 298 18.08 -4.25 -11.21
N ARG A 299 17.80 -3.52 -10.13
CA ARG A 299 18.19 -3.89 -8.77
C ARG A 299 17.67 -5.28 -8.38
N LEU A 300 16.39 -5.57 -8.67
CA LEU A 300 15.81 -6.88 -8.41
C LEU A 300 16.57 -7.98 -9.17
N THR A 301 16.87 -7.74 -10.45
CA THR A 301 17.57 -8.72 -11.29
C THR A 301 18.98 -8.99 -10.76
N GLU A 302 19.76 -7.97 -10.44
CA GLU A 302 21.12 -8.09 -9.91
C GLU A 302 21.14 -8.86 -8.58
N LYS A 303 20.21 -8.56 -7.66
CA LYS A 303 20.14 -9.23 -6.36
C LYS A 303 19.83 -10.72 -6.50
N PHE A 304 18.92 -11.11 -7.40
CA PHE A 304 18.58 -12.52 -7.59
C PHE A 304 19.61 -13.28 -8.48
N LEU A 305 20.43 -12.59 -9.29
CA LEU A 305 21.56 -13.21 -9.98
C LEU A 305 22.73 -13.53 -9.02
N SER A 306 22.93 -12.72 -7.99
CA SER A 306 23.98 -12.94 -6.99
C SER A 306 23.68 -14.08 -6.01
N LEU A 307 22.46 -14.62 -6.02
CA LEU A 307 22.04 -15.75 -5.17
C LEU A 307 22.20 -17.13 -5.85
N LYS A 308 22.67 -17.16 -7.11
CA LYS A 308 22.99 -18.39 -7.87
C LYS A 308 24.46 -18.73 -7.77
#